data_e655571f871c46d588b2dc2f15bb5f66
#
_entry.id   e655571f871c46d588b2dc2f15bb5f66
#
_cell.length_a   1.000
_cell.length_b   1.000
_cell.length_c   1.000
_cell.angle_alpha   90.00
_cell.angle_beta   90.00
_cell.angle_gamma   90.00
#
_symmetry.space_group_name_H-M   'P 1'
#
loop_
_entity.id
_entity.type
_entity.pdbx_description
1 polymer ?
#
loop_
_entity_poly.entity_id
_entity_poly.type
_entity_poly.pdbx_seq_one_letter_code
_entity_poly.pdbx_strand_id
1 'polypeptide(L)' 'MAQQSLTFKGVENADQVNKITTALMMLDGVDSAEVGRYGADVEGRVKREALIAAVEKLKLGVKVS' A
#
# COMPACT_ATOMS: atom_id res chain seq x y z
N MET A 1 7.66 -5.31 16.33
CA MET A 1 6.80 -4.76 15.29
C MET A 1 7.26 -5.23 13.92
N ALA A 2 6.33 -5.65 13.10
CA ALA A 2 6.67 -6.13 11.77
C ALA A 2 6.61 -4.98 10.78
N GLN A 3 7.63 -4.86 9.95
CA GLN A 3 7.66 -3.91 8.86
C GLN A 3 7.69 -4.67 7.56
N GLN A 4 6.87 -4.25 6.60
CA GLN A 4 6.79 -4.88 5.29
C GLN A 4 6.99 -3.83 4.20
N SER A 5 7.70 -4.22 3.16
CA SER A 5 7.92 -3.36 2.00
C SER A 5 7.16 -3.92 0.80
N LEU A 6 6.52 -3.04 0.07
CA LEU A 6 5.81 -3.38 -1.15
C LEU A 6 6.48 -2.67 -2.32
N THR A 7 6.43 -3.29 -3.48
CA THR A 7 6.91 -2.70 -4.73
C THR A 7 5.72 -2.43 -5.63
N PHE A 8 5.67 -1.22 -6.19
CA PHE A 8 4.60 -0.79 -7.07
C PHE A 8 5.11 -0.58 -8.48
N LYS A 9 4.27 -0.94 -9.45
CA LYS A 9 4.48 -0.60 -10.86
C LYS A 9 3.19 -0.01 -11.40
N GLY A 10 3.32 1.12 -12.10
CA GLY A 10 2.18 1.77 -12.71
C GLY A 10 1.60 2.94 -11.93
N VAL A 11 2.25 3.36 -10.85
CA VAL A 11 1.85 4.57 -10.14
C VAL A 11 2.36 5.77 -10.91
N GLU A 12 1.44 6.61 -11.39
CA GLU A 12 1.78 7.68 -12.31
C GLU A 12 1.70 9.08 -11.71
N ASN A 13 0.97 9.27 -10.61
CA ASN A 13 0.77 10.60 -10.05
C ASN A 13 0.55 10.55 -8.54
N ALA A 14 0.58 11.73 -7.92
CA ALA A 14 0.43 11.87 -6.49
C ALA A 14 -0.98 11.48 -6.01
N ASP A 15 -2.00 11.65 -6.84
CA ASP A 15 -3.35 11.27 -6.49
C ASP A 15 -3.47 9.77 -6.24
N GLN A 16 -2.81 8.97 -7.09
CA GLN A 16 -2.76 7.52 -6.90
C GLN A 16 -2.03 7.16 -5.61
N VAL A 17 -0.92 7.84 -5.33
CA VAL A 17 -0.17 7.63 -4.08
C VAL A 17 -1.07 7.91 -2.87
N ASN A 18 -1.82 8.99 -2.91
CA ASN A 18 -2.73 9.36 -1.81
C ASN A 18 -3.84 8.33 -1.62
N LYS A 19 -4.38 7.81 -2.70
CA LYS A 19 -5.42 6.77 -2.62
C LYS A 19 -4.87 5.49 -2.01
N ILE A 20 -3.67 5.09 -2.41
CA ILE A 20 -3.02 3.92 -1.86
C ILE A 20 -2.74 4.12 -0.37
N THR A 21 -2.22 5.28 0.00
CA THR A 21 -1.94 5.60 1.41
C THR A 21 -3.20 5.47 2.25
N THR A 22 -4.29 6.07 1.80
CA THR A 22 -5.56 6.01 2.52
C THR A 22 -6.05 4.57 2.67
N ALA A 23 -5.99 3.79 1.59
CA ALA A 23 -6.44 2.40 1.62
C ALA A 23 -5.63 1.57 2.61
N LEU A 24 -4.30 1.75 2.63
CA LEU A 24 -3.44 1.00 3.54
C LEU A 24 -3.66 1.42 4.98
N MET A 25 -3.82 2.72 5.24
CA MET A 25 -4.05 3.21 6.59
C MET A 25 -5.40 2.81 7.17
N MET A 26 -6.35 2.46 6.32
CA MET A 26 -7.67 2.02 6.78
C MET A 26 -7.71 0.53 7.14
N LEU A 27 -6.68 -0.22 6.84
CA LEU A 27 -6.65 -1.64 7.19
C LEU A 27 -6.41 -1.83 8.68
N ASP A 28 -7.11 -2.77 9.27
CA ASP A 28 -6.89 -3.15 10.66
C ASP A 28 -5.49 -3.73 10.82
N GLY A 29 -4.80 -3.31 11.85
CA GLY A 29 -3.45 -3.79 12.13
C GLY A 29 -2.34 -2.95 11.53
N VAL A 30 -2.64 -1.99 10.67
CA VAL A 30 -1.65 -1.07 10.12
C VAL A 30 -1.45 0.09 11.09
N ASP A 31 -0.23 0.23 11.60
CA ASP A 31 0.13 1.32 12.51
C ASP A 31 0.60 2.55 11.73
N SER A 32 1.38 2.33 10.68
CA SER A 32 1.83 3.42 9.83
C SER A 32 2.12 2.90 8.43
N ALA A 33 2.07 3.80 7.47
CA ALA A 33 2.39 3.49 6.07
C ALA A 33 3.05 4.68 5.42
N GLU A 34 4.23 4.46 4.82
CA GLU A 34 4.88 5.44 3.99
C GLU A 34 4.78 4.96 2.55
N VAL A 35 4.12 5.72 1.71
CA VAL A 35 3.83 5.32 0.34
C VAL A 35 4.49 6.26 -0.64
N GLY A 36 5.18 5.69 -1.61
CA GLY A 36 5.78 6.43 -2.70
C GLY A 36 5.31 5.87 -4.04
N ARG A 37 5.89 6.39 -5.12
CA ARG A 37 5.52 5.98 -6.47
C ARG A 37 5.98 4.58 -6.83
N TYR A 38 7.03 4.10 -6.18
CA TYR A 38 7.65 2.82 -6.51
C TYR A 38 7.44 1.74 -5.46
N GLY A 39 6.90 2.12 -4.32
CA GLY A 39 6.67 1.16 -3.27
C GLY A 39 6.17 1.80 -1.99
N ALA A 40 6.02 0.98 -0.97
CA ALA A 40 5.57 1.44 0.34
C ALA A 40 6.24 0.65 1.44
N ASP A 41 6.44 1.32 2.57
CA ASP A 41 6.86 0.68 3.81
C ASP A 41 5.69 0.75 4.78
N VAL A 42 5.27 -0.39 5.28
CA VAL A 42 4.11 -0.49 6.17
C VAL A 42 4.54 -1.15 7.47
N GLU A 43 4.18 -0.52 8.57
CA GLU A 43 4.41 -1.09 9.90
C GLU A 43 3.07 -1.51 10.52
N GLY A 44 3.10 -2.64 11.22
CA GLY A 44 1.93 -3.13 11.92
C GLY A 44 1.81 -4.64 11.84
N ARG A 45 0.69 -5.14 12.35
CA ARG A 45 0.38 -6.57 12.35
C ARG A 45 -0.65 -6.88 11.26
N VAL A 46 -0.19 -6.86 10.04
CA VAL A 46 -1.05 -7.08 8.89
C VAL A 46 -0.34 -8.02 7.93
N LYS A 47 -1.11 -8.87 7.28
CA LYS A 47 -0.54 -9.79 6.30
C LYS A 47 -0.25 -9.07 5.00
N ARG A 48 0.85 -9.45 4.35
CA ARG A 48 1.22 -8.90 3.05
C ARG A 48 0.08 -9.03 2.04
N GLU A 49 -0.61 -10.16 2.06
CA GLU A 49 -1.73 -10.41 1.16
C GLU A 49 -2.85 -9.39 1.33
N ALA A 50 -3.11 -8.98 2.57
CA ALA A 50 -4.12 -7.97 2.84
C ALA A 50 -3.72 -6.60 2.28
N LEU A 51 -2.43 -6.27 2.37
CA LEU A 51 -1.91 -5.03 1.81
C LEU A 51 -2.06 -5.01 0.29
N ILE A 52 -1.66 -6.11 -0.35
CA ILE A 52 -1.74 -6.24 -1.80
C ILE A 52 -3.20 -6.14 -2.26
N ALA A 53 -4.10 -6.86 -1.59
CA ALA A 53 -5.52 -6.83 -1.93
C ALA A 53 -6.12 -5.44 -1.77
N ALA A 54 -5.70 -4.70 -0.75
CA ALA A 54 -6.20 -3.34 -0.54
C ALA A 54 -5.84 -2.42 -1.71
N VAL A 55 -4.61 -2.54 -2.21
CA VAL A 55 -4.19 -1.73 -3.35
C VAL A 55 -4.91 -2.17 -4.62
N GLU A 56 -5.04 -3.47 -4.84
CA GLU A 56 -5.72 -3.99 -6.03
C GLU A 56 -7.19 -3.60 -6.09
N LYS A 57 -7.86 -3.51 -4.93
CA LYS A 57 -9.25 -3.09 -4.87
C LYS A 57 -9.48 -1.68 -5.38
N LEU A 58 -8.46 -0.85 -5.40
CA LEU A 58 -8.58 0.53 -5.88
C LEU A 58 -8.73 0.61 -7.40
N LYS A 59 -8.39 -0.48 -8.10
CA LYS A 59 -8.49 -0.57 -9.57
C LYS A 59 -7.78 0.57 -10.28
N LEU A 60 -6.60 0.91 -9.79
CA LEU A 60 -5.78 1.97 -10.38
C LEU A 60 -4.86 1.49 -11.50
N GLY A 61 -4.89 0.20 -11.79
CA GLY A 61 -3.95 -0.37 -12.74
C GLY A 61 -2.54 -0.55 -12.19
N VAL A 62 -2.37 -0.42 -10.90
CA VAL A 62 -1.09 -0.55 -10.23
C VAL A 62 -0.83 -2.02 -9.91
N LYS A 63 0.36 -2.49 -10.24
CA LYS A 63 0.80 -3.84 -9.86
C LYS A 63 1.60 -3.76 -8.57
N VAL A 64 1.30 -4.65 -7.66
CA VAL A 64 1.92 -4.71 -6.34
C VAL A 64 2.60 -6.07 -6.14
N SER A 65 3.80 -6.05 -5.62
CA SER A 65 4.52 -7.29 -5.32
C SER A 65 5.29 -7.20 -4.00
#